data_144c3690536d1803720903cd4e7d1b95
#
_entry.id   144c3690536d1803720903cd4e7d1b95
#
_cell.length_a   1.000
_cell.length_b   1.000
_cell.length_c   1.000
_cell.angle_alpha   90.00
_cell.angle_beta   90.00
_cell.angle_gamma   90.00
#
_symmetry.space_group_name_H-M   'P 1'
#
loop_
_entity.id
_entity.type
_entity.pdbx_description
1 polymer ?
#
loop_
_entity_poly.entity_id
_entity_poly.type
_entity_poly.pdbx_seq_one_letter_code
_entity_poly.pdbx_strand_id
1 'polypeptide(L)'
;DPIMAEKGGYKHFMQKEVYEQPRSTRDTMLGRLGAESGRAFLDELNIPAEEFRKIQQIRIVACGTSWHAGLAGKFMIEKLA
;
A
#
# COMPACT_ATOMS: atom_id res chain seq x y z
N ASP A 1 22.80 -8.88 -19.16
CA ASP A 1 22.31 -9.86 -18.20
C ASP A 1 20.91 -9.46 -17.72
N PRO A 2 19.91 -10.32 -17.93
CA PRO A 2 18.54 -10.02 -17.50
C PRO A 2 18.40 -9.69 -16.00
N ILE A 3 19.16 -10.38 -15.16
CA ILE A 3 19.12 -10.15 -13.70
C ILE A 3 19.64 -8.75 -13.36
N MET A 4 20.70 -8.32 -13.99
CA MET A 4 21.24 -6.98 -13.78
C MET A 4 20.29 -5.90 -14.29
N ALA A 5 19.61 -6.15 -15.41
CA ALA A 5 18.58 -5.25 -15.92
C ALA A 5 17.42 -5.12 -14.96
N GLU A 6 16.99 -6.22 -14.37
CA GLU A 6 15.90 -6.21 -13.37
C GLU A 6 16.28 -5.43 -12.11
N LYS A 7 17.54 -5.44 -11.74
CA LYS A 7 18.04 -4.67 -10.59
C LYS A 7 18.14 -3.17 -10.88
N GLY A 8 17.96 -2.75 -12.13
CA GLY A 8 17.95 -1.34 -12.50
C GLY A 8 19.21 -0.58 -12.13
N GLY A 9 20.38 -1.25 -12.23
CA GLY A 9 21.67 -0.67 -11.88
C GLY A 9 22.06 -0.79 -10.42
N TYR A 10 21.17 -1.26 -9.56
CA TYR A 10 21.47 -1.49 -8.15
C TYR A 10 22.16 -2.84 -7.95
N LYS A 11 22.98 -2.92 -6.92
CA LYS A 11 23.71 -4.15 -6.59
C LYS A 11 22.78 -5.24 -6.01
N HIS A 12 21.76 -4.83 -5.27
CA HIS A 12 20.82 -5.74 -4.61
C HIS A 12 19.37 -5.33 -4.89
N PHE A 13 18.47 -6.30 -4.98
CA PHE A 13 17.03 -6.04 -5.16
C PHE A 13 16.44 -5.23 -4.02
N MET A 14 16.83 -5.54 -2.79
CA MET A 14 16.34 -4.79 -1.63
C MET A 14 16.75 -3.33 -1.68
N GLN A 15 17.98 -3.05 -2.11
CA GLN A 15 18.45 -1.68 -2.30
C GLN A 15 17.62 -0.96 -3.36
N LYS A 16 17.35 -1.60 -4.49
CA LYS A 16 16.48 -1.07 -5.53
C LYS A 16 15.11 -0.73 -4.98
N GLU A 17 14.49 -1.65 -4.24
CA GLU A 17 13.16 -1.47 -3.68
C GLU A 17 13.09 -0.30 -2.70
N VAL A 18 14.13 -0.12 -1.87
CA VAL A 18 14.20 1.01 -0.94
C VAL A 18 14.19 2.34 -1.69
N TYR A 19 15.01 2.46 -2.73
CA TYR A 19 15.10 3.70 -3.49
C TYR A 19 13.89 3.95 -4.39
N GLU A 20 13.15 2.91 -4.72
CA GLU A 20 11.94 3.03 -5.54
C GLU A 20 10.68 3.27 -4.71
N GLN A 21 10.75 3.28 -3.39
CA GLN A 21 9.59 3.49 -2.54
C GLN A 21 8.77 4.73 -2.87
N PRO A 22 9.36 5.90 -3.11
CA PRO A 22 8.57 7.08 -3.45
C PRO A 22 7.71 6.87 -4.70
N ARG A 23 8.29 6.27 -5.74
CA ARG A 23 7.59 6.01 -6.99
C ARG A 23 6.53 4.93 -6.82
N SER A 24 6.85 3.81 -6.19
CA SER A 24 5.91 2.71 -6.01
C SER A 24 4.73 3.11 -5.13
N THR A 25 4.95 3.92 -4.11
CA THR A 25 3.89 4.44 -3.27
C THR A 25 2.98 5.38 -4.06
N ARG A 26 3.57 6.27 -4.87
CA ARG A 26 2.81 7.16 -5.73
C ARG A 26 1.97 6.36 -6.73
N ASP A 27 2.57 5.37 -7.38
CA ASP A 27 1.87 4.54 -8.36
C ASP A 27 0.72 3.77 -7.73
N THR A 28 0.89 3.29 -6.51
CA THR A 28 -0.16 2.60 -5.77
C THR A 28 -1.34 3.52 -5.48
N MET A 29 -1.07 4.79 -5.22
CA MET A 29 -2.13 5.77 -4.92
C MET A 29 -2.82 6.33 -6.15
N LEU A 30 -2.22 6.19 -7.34
CA LEU A 30 -2.78 6.72 -8.57
C LEU A 30 -4.17 6.13 -8.85
N GLY A 31 -5.14 7.00 -9.08
CA GLY A 31 -6.52 6.61 -9.33
C GLY A 31 -7.28 6.18 -8.09
N ARG A 32 -6.62 6.13 -6.93
CA ARG A 32 -7.26 5.72 -5.66
C ARG A 32 -7.45 6.86 -4.69
N LEU A 33 -6.81 8.00 -4.91
CA LEU A 33 -6.98 9.18 -4.07
C LEU A 33 -7.42 10.38 -4.91
N GLY A 34 -8.47 11.05 -4.45
CA GLY A 34 -8.91 12.31 -5.02
C GLY A 34 -8.32 13.47 -4.24
N ALA A 35 -7.33 14.17 -4.82
CA ALA A 35 -6.64 15.26 -4.15
C ALA A 35 -7.59 16.40 -3.75
N GLU A 36 -8.55 16.72 -4.61
CA GLU A 36 -9.50 17.80 -4.37
C GLU A 36 -10.64 17.38 -3.44
N SER A 37 -11.15 16.15 -3.60
CA SER A 37 -12.28 15.67 -2.81
C SER A 37 -11.86 15.10 -1.45
N GLY A 38 -10.59 14.77 -1.28
CA GLY A 38 -10.10 14.09 -0.08
C GLY A 38 -10.63 12.66 0.08
N ARG A 39 -11.10 12.07 -1.01
CA ARG A 39 -11.71 10.73 -0.99
C ARG A 39 -10.75 9.66 -1.48
N ALA A 40 -10.90 8.47 -0.94
CA ALA A 40 -10.21 7.28 -1.42
C ALA A 40 -11.19 6.46 -2.28
N PHE A 41 -10.68 5.92 -3.38
CA PHE A 41 -11.46 5.12 -4.32
C PHE A 41 -10.85 3.73 -4.39
N LEU A 42 -11.57 2.73 -3.89
CA LEU A 42 -11.16 1.34 -3.90
C LEU A 42 -12.18 0.50 -4.67
N ASP A 43 -12.53 0.97 -5.87
CA ASP A 43 -13.56 0.35 -6.70
C ASP A 43 -13.24 -1.10 -7.04
N GLU A 44 -11.96 -1.45 -7.08
CA GLU A 44 -11.51 -2.81 -7.36
C GLU A 44 -12.00 -3.82 -6.33
N LEU A 45 -12.26 -3.38 -5.10
CA LEU A 45 -12.78 -4.25 -4.05
C LEU A 45 -14.25 -4.60 -4.26
N ASN A 46 -14.96 -3.78 -5.04
CA ASN A 46 -16.37 -3.99 -5.35
C ASN A 46 -17.22 -4.17 -4.09
N ILE A 47 -16.91 -3.41 -3.05
CA ILE A 47 -17.64 -3.42 -1.79
C ILE A 47 -18.38 -2.11 -1.64
N PRO A 48 -19.73 -2.12 -1.48
CA PRO A 48 -20.49 -0.89 -1.28
C PRO A 48 -20.10 -0.18 0.03
N ALA A 49 -20.23 1.16 0.04
CA ALA A 49 -19.91 1.96 1.22
C ALA A 49 -20.65 1.51 2.48
N GLU A 50 -21.90 1.06 2.31
CA GLU A 50 -22.70 0.56 3.43
C GLU A 50 -22.08 -0.67 4.08
N GLU A 51 -21.50 -1.55 3.29
CA GLU A 51 -20.82 -2.75 3.80
C GLU A 51 -19.53 -2.38 4.54
N PHE A 52 -18.81 -1.37 4.05
CA PHE A 52 -17.63 -0.86 4.76
C PHE A 52 -17.99 -0.34 6.15
N ARG A 53 -19.12 0.32 6.28
CA ARG A 53 -19.57 0.86 7.59
C ARG A 53 -19.89 -0.22 8.59
N LYS A 54 -20.19 -1.43 8.15
CA LYS A 54 -20.51 -2.56 9.02
C LYS A 54 -19.26 -3.30 9.51
N ILE A 55 -18.10 -3.00 8.96
CA ILE A 55 -16.86 -3.67 9.34
C ILE A 55 -16.49 -3.26 10.76
N GLN A 56 -16.33 -4.25 11.63
CA GLN A 56 -15.96 -4.05 13.03
C GLN A 56 -14.54 -4.49 13.31
N GLN A 57 -13.94 -5.27 12.43
CA GLN A 57 -12.62 -5.80 12.63
C GLN A 57 -11.90 -5.96 11.29
N ILE A 58 -10.63 -5.56 11.25
CA ILE A 58 -9.75 -5.75 10.11
C ILE A 58 -8.56 -6.57 10.60
N ARG A 59 -8.23 -7.63 9.87
CA ARG A 59 -7.05 -8.44 10.15
C ARG A 59 -6.08 -8.29 9.02
N ILE A 60 -4.83 -7.96 9.37
CA ILE A 60 -3.76 -7.79 8.39
C ILE A 60 -2.80 -8.96 8.57
N VAL A 61 -2.58 -9.71 7.48
CA VAL A 61 -1.71 -10.88 7.49
C VAL A 61 -0.59 -10.65 6.49
N ALA A 62 0.63 -10.70 6.96
CA ALA A 62 1.79 -10.47 6.11
C ALA A 62 3.05 -10.99 6.80
N CYS A 63 4.16 -11.01 6.09
CA CYS A 63 5.47 -11.36 6.65
C CYS A 63 6.54 -10.38 6.17
N GLY A 64 7.67 -10.37 6.87
CA GLY A 64 8.77 -9.48 6.56
C GLY A 64 8.44 -8.02 6.76
N THR A 65 8.94 -7.17 5.88
CA THR A 65 8.70 -5.72 5.95
C THR A 65 7.24 -5.37 5.71
N SER A 66 6.52 -6.20 4.94
CA SER A 66 5.08 -6.02 4.76
C SER A 66 4.31 -6.17 6.07
N TRP A 67 4.76 -7.07 6.96
CA TRP A 67 4.18 -7.21 8.28
C TRP A 67 4.39 -5.94 9.12
N HIS A 68 5.58 -5.35 9.06
CA HIS A 68 5.87 -4.09 9.76
C HIS A 68 5.00 -2.95 9.23
N ALA A 69 4.83 -2.86 7.92
CA ALA A 69 3.94 -1.87 7.32
C ALA A 69 2.49 -2.08 7.76
N GLY A 70 2.05 -3.34 7.80
CA GLY A 70 0.73 -3.69 8.29
C GLY A 70 0.51 -3.30 9.74
N LEU A 71 1.53 -3.47 10.60
CA LEU A 71 1.46 -3.05 11.99
C LEU A 71 1.29 -1.53 12.13
N ALA A 72 2.04 -0.77 11.34
CA ALA A 72 1.88 0.67 11.30
C ALA A 72 0.46 1.06 10.84
N GLY A 73 -0.05 0.39 9.79
CA GLY A 73 -1.40 0.59 9.29
C GLY A 73 -2.46 0.27 10.35
N LYS A 74 -2.25 -0.78 11.14
CA LYS A 74 -3.14 -1.13 12.24
C LYS A 74 -3.32 0.05 13.20
N PHE A 75 -2.23 0.65 13.64
CA PHE A 75 -2.31 1.78 14.56
C PHE A 75 -2.97 2.99 13.92
N MET A 76 -2.72 3.24 12.64
CA MET A 76 -3.37 4.34 11.91
C MET A 76 -4.88 4.14 11.83
N ILE A 77 -5.33 2.95 11.49
CA ILE A 77 -6.76 2.63 11.37
C ILE A 77 -7.43 2.74 12.74
N GLU A 78 -6.82 2.19 13.78
CA GLU A 78 -7.37 2.26 15.15
C GLU A 78 -7.51 3.68 15.65
N LYS A 79 -6.61 4.58 15.24
CA LYS A 79 -6.66 5.98 15.66
C LYS A 79 -7.69 6.79 14.87
N LEU A 80 -7.83 6.51 13.58
CA LEU A 80 -8.62 7.34 12.66
C LEU A 80 -10.05 6.82 12.46
N ALA A 81 -10.25 5.54 12.65
CA ALA A 81 -11.55 4.91 12.55
C ALA A 81 -11.99 4.32 13.90
#